data_4e7536b6152e23692cfe062a75e092b2
#
_entry.id   4e7536b6152e23692cfe062a75e092b2
#
_cell.length_a   1.000
_cell.length_b   1.000
_cell.length_c   1.000
_cell.angle_alpha   90.00
_cell.angle_beta   90.00
_cell.angle_gamma   90.00
#
_symmetry.space_group_name_H-M   'P 1'
#
loop_
_entity.id
_entity.type
_entity.pdbx_description
1 polymer ?
#
loop_
_entity_poly.entity_id
_entity_poly.type
_entity_poly.pdbx_seq_one_letter_code
_entity_poly.pdbx_strand_id
1 'polypeptide(L)'
;MMIDFSKAYSRADFVNYLRRDFLPDDFEQGESNVPFWAHMNYASAATCLGKSKTLDLVVYEIKHTSRHDARVGLSKDAFRMLAGEKQSRALVIFVPEDDANNYRFSLIEIQLSIGENDSNVTRTYSNPRRYSYYLGKGIACYTPNKYLNELGRVKDVKDLFDRFSVEVLTKAFYQELSDWYAWAIKVISFPNDITKRTDDKLHNHEGAIRLITRLIFVWFLKERKLIPWQFFDQEYIANHLIKGFNPHQIDNLFGKSEASVYYRAILQNLFFAMLNCPITKDGSTELTERRFKDNRSQFDDNKLMRYRDEFNDPDEFLRLANETVPFLNGGLFDCLDEKRTGMYYDGFSERKESMAQLIVPDYLFFGEEAGKNIDLSEFYGDANKKKVSARGIIDILKRYNFTVEENMPFDKDVSLDPELLGKVFENLLASYNPETQQTARKQTGSFYTPREIVQYMVDESLVAHLKRTVGDELEDEYRKLLAYADSETVLTEQQKLAIMQSLYNCRILDPACGSGAFPVGVLQQMVHILKQIDPDNSRWKNMLLQFAIDETSE
;
A
#
# COMPACT_ATOMS: atom_id res chain seq x y z
N MET A 1 10.76 9.55 -29.28
CA MET A 1 9.39 9.07 -28.92
C MET A 1 9.52 8.50 -27.54
N MET A 2 8.83 9.05 -26.55
CA MET A 2 8.88 8.56 -25.17
C MET A 2 8.45 7.10 -25.11
N ILE A 3 9.04 6.31 -24.23
CA ILE A 3 8.64 4.92 -24.04
C ILE A 3 7.23 4.86 -23.42
N ASP A 4 6.42 3.93 -23.87
CA ASP A 4 5.10 3.66 -23.30
C ASP A 4 5.19 2.53 -22.27
N PHE A 5 5.27 2.88 -20.99
CA PHE A 5 5.40 1.94 -19.88
C PHE A 5 4.15 1.07 -19.65
N SER A 6 3.02 1.35 -20.33
CA SER A 6 1.82 0.51 -20.24
C SER A 6 1.85 -0.71 -21.16
N LYS A 7 2.88 -0.83 -22.00
CA LYS A 7 3.05 -1.95 -22.93
C LYS A 7 3.93 -3.05 -22.38
N ALA A 8 3.82 -4.21 -22.99
CA ALA A 8 4.74 -5.32 -22.75
C ALA A 8 6.19 -4.90 -23.00
N TYR A 9 7.12 -5.52 -22.29
CA TYR A 9 8.54 -5.25 -22.43
C TYR A 9 9.05 -5.52 -23.85
N SER A 10 9.81 -4.56 -24.36
CA SER A 10 10.57 -4.68 -25.60
C SER A 10 11.99 -4.20 -25.33
N ARG A 11 12.99 -5.12 -25.45
CA ARG A 11 14.40 -4.77 -25.23
C ARG A 11 14.85 -3.62 -26.15
N ALA A 12 14.48 -3.67 -27.42
CA ALA A 12 14.89 -2.66 -28.40
C ALA A 12 14.36 -1.25 -28.03
N ASP A 13 13.09 -1.17 -27.65
CA ASP A 13 12.47 0.10 -27.25
C ASP A 13 13.06 0.62 -25.94
N PHE A 14 13.32 -0.28 -25.00
CA PHE A 14 13.89 0.09 -23.70
C PHE A 14 15.34 0.58 -23.83
N VAL A 15 16.16 -0.09 -24.61
CA VAL A 15 17.55 0.35 -24.86
C VAL A 15 17.58 1.68 -25.60
N ASN A 16 16.69 1.88 -26.58
CA ASN A 16 16.55 3.17 -27.26
C ASN A 16 16.14 4.30 -26.30
N TYR A 17 15.20 4.01 -25.41
CA TYR A 17 14.78 4.95 -24.36
C TYR A 17 15.93 5.29 -23.44
N LEU A 18 16.65 4.29 -22.89
CA LEU A 18 17.80 4.51 -22.01
C LEU A 18 18.85 5.42 -22.65
N ARG A 19 19.15 5.18 -23.92
CA ARG A 19 20.18 5.91 -24.68
C ARG A 19 19.75 7.33 -25.04
N ARG A 20 18.51 7.55 -25.44
CA ARG A 20 18.05 8.83 -26.01
C ARG A 20 17.44 9.77 -24.98
N ASP A 21 16.69 9.20 -24.03
CA ASP A 21 15.75 9.98 -23.23
C ASP A 21 16.06 9.93 -21.73
N PHE A 22 16.74 8.88 -21.24
CA PHE A 22 16.87 8.65 -19.80
C PHE A 22 18.31 8.81 -19.26
N LEU A 23 19.28 8.09 -19.81
CA LEU A 23 20.66 8.12 -19.30
C LEU A 23 21.46 9.28 -19.89
N PRO A 24 22.58 9.72 -19.24
CA PRO A 24 23.50 10.70 -19.79
C PRO A 24 24.07 10.29 -21.14
N ASP A 25 24.66 11.25 -21.87
CA ASP A 25 25.23 11.02 -23.21
C ASP A 25 26.41 10.05 -23.22
N ASP A 26 27.03 9.80 -22.07
CA ASP A 26 28.13 8.85 -21.89
C ASP A 26 27.68 7.39 -21.79
N PHE A 27 26.38 7.11 -21.94
CA PHE A 27 25.88 5.75 -21.96
C PHE A 27 26.36 4.99 -23.19
N GLU A 28 27.28 4.06 -22.96
CA GLU A 28 27.80 3.14 -23.97
C GLU A 28 26.94 1.89 -24.03
N GLN A 29 26.14 1.74 -25.09
CA GLN A 29 25.38 0.52 -25.33
C GLN A 29 26.33 -0.61 -25.68
N GLY A 30 26.15 -1.77 -25.08
CA GLY A 30 26.90 -2.99 -25.41
C GLY A 30 26.20 -4.20 -24.85
N GLU A 31 25.93 -5.21 -25.70
CA GLU A 31 25.28 -6.45 -25.29
C GLU A 31 26.32 -7.54 -25.03
N SER A 32 26.30 -8.09 -23.82
CA SER A 32 27.12 -9.24 -23.45
C SER A 32 26.38 -10.10 -22.43
N ASN A 33 26.44 -11.42 -22.62
CA ASN A 33 25.88 -12.34 -21.64
C ASN A 33 26.71 -12.32 -20.37
N VAL A 34 26.01 -12.28 -19.23
CA VAL A 34 26.64 -12.35 -17.90
C VAL A 34 26.65 -13.82 -17.46
N PRO A 35 27.80 -14.34 -17.03
CA PRO A 35 27.88 -15.71 -16.54
C PRO A 35 27.01 -15.88 -15.29
N PHE A 36 26.34 -17.02 -15.19
CA PHE A 36 25.59 -17.37 -14.00
C PHE A 36 26.52 -17.74 -12.86
N TRP A 37 26.24 -17.16 -11.69
CA TRP A 37 26.94 -17.51 -10.46
C TRP A 37 26.23 -18.66 -9.75
N ALA A 38 27.00 -19.52 -9.12
CA ALA A 38 26.47 -20.59 -8.28
C ALA A 38 25.49 -20.01 -7.24
N HIS A 39 24.33 -20.66 -7.05
CA HIS A 39 23.28 -20.29 -6.09
C HIS A 39 22.25 -19.23 -6.53
N MET A 40 22.10 -18.96 -7.84
CA MET A 40 20.90 -18.26 -8.34
C MET A 40 19.69 -19.19 -8.33
N ASN A 41 18.56 -18.70 -7.80
CA ASN A 41 17.37 -19.54 -7.61
C ASN A 41 16.26 -19.23 -8.61
N TYR A 42 16.17 -18.00 -9.10
CA TYR A 42 15.07 -17.51 -9.92
C TYR A 42 15.51 -16.93 -11.26
N ALA A 43 16.72 -16.38 -11.34
CA ALA A 43 17.26 -15.86 -12.58
C ALA A 43 17.64 -16.99 -13.53
N SER A 44 17.17 -16.92 -14.78
CA SER A 44 17.44 -17.91 -15.84
C SER A 44 18.45 -17.42 -16.87
N ALA A 45 18.52 -16.09 -17.09
CA ALA A 45 19.51 -15.46 -17.95
C ALA A 45 19.76 -14.02 -17.53
N ALA A 46 21.01 -13.55 -17.72
CA ALA A 46 21.37 -12.15 -17.49
C ALA A 46 22.18 -11.62 -18.68
N THR A 47 21.83 -10.43 -19.14
CA THR A 47 22.47 -9.73 -20.25
C THR A 47 22.85 -8.32 -19.80
N CYS A 48 24.11 -7.94 -19.94
CA CYS A 48 24.53 -6.55 -19.82
C CYS A 48 24.06 -5.79 -21.07
N LEU A 49 23.42 -4.63 -20.89
CA LEU A 49 22.90 -3.80 -21.99
C LEU A 49 23.72 -2.53 -22.22
N GLY A 50 24.60 -2.19 -21.31
CA GLY A 50 25.48 -1.03 -21.43
C GLY A 50 25.93 -0.47 -20.08
N LYS A 51 26.74 0.61 -20.14
CA LYS A 51 27.35 1.25 -18.97
C LYS A 51 27.34 2.77 -19.11
N SER A 52 27.24 3.48 -17.97
CA SER A 52 27.45 4.93 -17.87
C SER A 52 28.56 5.19 -16.84
N LYS A 53 29.58 5.94 -17.25
CA LYS A 53 30.71 6.32 -16.38
C LYS A 53 30.32 7.43 -15.41
N THR A 54 29.57 8.42 -15.87
CA THR A 54 29.09 9.54 -15.04
C THR A 54 28.29 9.08 -13.84
N LEU A 55 27.48 8.03 -14.01
CA LEU A 55 26.64 7.50 -12.93
C LEU A 55 27.29 6.33 -12.18
N ASP A 56 28.48 5.86 -12.61
CA ASP A 56 29.06 4.60 -12.13
C ASP A 56 28.03 3.48 -12.11
N LEU A 57 27.45 3.21 -13.27
CA LEU A 57 26.22 2.43 -13.42
C LEU A 57 26.33 1.44 -14.57
N VAL A 58 25.87 0.22 -14.33
CA VAL A 58 25.70 -0.81 -15.37
C VAL A 58 24.20 -1.11 -15.54
N VAL A 59 23.78 -1.37 -16.76
CA VAL A 59 22.38 -1.76 -17.06
C VAL A 59 22.33 -3.24 -17.40
N TYR A 60 21.44 -3.96 -16.73
CA TYR A 60 21.23 -5.38 -16.96
C TYR A 60 19.76 -5.69 -17.31
N GLU A 61 19.57 -6.69 -18.14
CA GLU A 61 18.31 -7.41 -18.27
C GLU A 61 18.48 -8.76 -17.60
N ILE A 62 17.57 -9.10 -16.67
CA ILE A 62 17.52 -10.41 -16.02
C ILE A 62 16.21 -11.08 -16.39
N LYS A 63 16.29 -12.21 -17.06
CA LYS A 63 15.15 -13.12 -17.27
C LYS A 63 14.99 -14.02 -16.07
N HIS A 64 13.73 -14.33 -15.73
CA HIS A 64 13.43 -15.15 -14.56
C HIS A 64 12.20 -16.02 -14.75
N THR A 65 12.17 -17.14 -14.02
CA THR A 65 11.08 -18.11 -14.01
C THR A 65 10.17 -17.98 -12.78
N SER A 66 10.43 -17.00 -11.93
CA SER A 66 9.66 -16.79 -10.70
C SER A 66 8.28 -16.18 -10.98
N ARG A 67 7.30 -16.52 -10.14
CA ARG A 67 6.03 -15.81 -10.08
C ARG A 67 6.25 -14.36 -9.58
N HIS A 68 5.29 -13.47 -9.84
CA HIS A 68 5.36 -12.05 -9.46
C HIS A 68 5.71 -11.79 -7.98
N ASP A 69 5.44 -12.74 -7.10
CA ASP A 69 5.58 -12.62 -5.65
C ASP A 69 6.99 -12.93 -5.13
N ALA A 70 7.93 -13.36 -5.99
CA ALA A 70 9.29 -13.72 -5.57
C ALA A 70 10.25 -12.52 -5.51
N ARG A 71 9.77 -11.33 -5.07
CA ARG A 71 10.55 -10.10 -4.99
C ARG A 71 11.87 -10.28 -4.27
N VAL A 72 11.83 -10.87 -3.08
CA VAL A 72 13.01 -11.08 -2.21
C VAL A 72 14.03 -12.01 -2.89
N GLY A 73 13.57 -13.11 -3.50
CA GLY A 73 14.45 -14.06 -4.19
C GLY A 73 15.15 -13.43 -5.38
N LEU A 74 14.42 -12.68 -6.22
CA LEU A 74 14.98 -11.96 -7.37
C LEU A 74 15.98 -10.87 -6.94
N SER A 75 15.70 -10.18 -5.83
CA SER A 75 16.62 -9.19 -5.27
C SER A 75 17.93 -9.83 -4.84
N LYS A 76 17.87 -10.97 -4.15
CA LYS A 76 19.05 -11.72 -3.72
C LYS A 76 19.90 -12.21 -4.91
N ASP A 77 19.27 -12.75 -5.95
CA ASP A 77 19.96 -13.16 -7.18
C ASP A 77 20.68 -11.97 -7.84
N ALA A 78 20.02 -10.82 -7.94
CA ALA A 78 20.64 -9.62 -8.50
C ALA A 78 21.79 -9.07 -7.64
N PHE A 79 21.65 -9.08 -6.31
CA PHE A 79 22.72 -8.64 -5.40
C PHE A 79 23.97 -9.53 -5.53
N ARG A 80 23.77 -10.86 -5.59
CA ARG A 80 24.86 -11.83 -5.82
C ARG A 80 25.55 -11.61 -7.16
N MET A 81 24.76 -11.40 -8.22
CA MET A 81 25.29 -11.11 -9.54
C MET A 81 26.13 -9.84 -9.54
N LEU A 82 25.62 -8.74 -8.95
CA LEU A 82 26.35 -7.49 -8.87
C LEU A 82 27.66 -7.62 -8.08
N ALA A 83 27.62 -8.32 -6.95
CA ALA A 83 28.83 -8.58 -6.15
C ALA A 83 29.86 -9.39 -6.94
N GLY A 84 29.41 -10.42 -7.67
CA GLY A 84 30.26 -11.21 -8.56
C GLY A 84 30.90 -10.39 -9.68
N GLU A 85 30.12 -9.52 -10.33
CA GLU A 85 30.55 -8.62 -11.40
C GLU A 85 31.32 -7.39 -10.89
N LYS A 86 31.49 -7.22 -9.58
CA LYS A 86 32.16 -6.08 -8.93
C LYS A 86 31.46 -4.74 -9.20
N GLN A 87 30.17 -4.76 -9.34
CA GLN A 87 29.37 -3.57 -9.57
C GLN A 87 28.66 -3.16 -8.27
N SER A 88 28.80 -1.90 -7.89
CA SER A 88 28.13 -1.34 -6.70
C SER A 88 26.73 -0.83 -7.02
N ARG A 89 26.47 -0.46 -8.29
CA ARG A 89 25.20 0.13 -8.72
C ARG A 89 24.78 -0.37 -10.09
N ALA A 90 23.50 -0.67 -10.24
CA ALA A 90 22.93 -1.08 -11.52
C ALA A 90 21.49 -0.62 -11.69
N LEU A 91 21.10 -0.44 -12.96
CA LEU A 91 19.72 -0.50 -13.40
C LEU A 91 19.43 -1.91 -13.91
N VAL A 92 18.37 -2.53 -13.40
CA VAL A 92 18.03 -3.91 -13.74
C VAL A 92 16.60 -3.97 -14.25
N ILE A 93 16.41 -4.54 -15.43
CA ILE A 93 15.11 -4.88 -15.97
C ILE A 93 14.87 -6.37 -15.70
N PHE A 94 13.90 -6.69 -14.85
CA PHE A 94 13.49 -8.06 -14.58
C PHE A 94 12.31 -8.40 -15.48
N VAL A 95 12.49 -9.42 -16.32
CA VAL A 95 11.51 -9.84 -17.33
C VAL A 95 11.14 -11.30 -17.10
N PRO A 96 9.88 -11.64 -16.81
CA PRO A 96 9.44 -13.02 -16.75
C PRO A 96 9.64 -13.72 -18.11
N GLU A 97 10.08 -14.99 -18.10
CA GLU A 97 10.23 -15.76 -19.34
C GLU A 97 8.91 -16.09 -20.02
N ASP A 98 7.90 -16.41 -19.21
CA ASP A 98 6.61 -16.90 -19.69
C ASP A 98 5.69 -15.77 -20.16
N ASP A 99 5.83 -14.55 -19.60
CA ASP A 99 4.94 -13.42 -19.87
C ASP A 99 5.64 -12.07 -19.73
N ALA A 100 6.06 -11.50 -20.85
CA ALA A 100 6.65 -10.17 -20.91
C ALA A 100 5.64 -9.00 -20.80
N ASN A 101 4.34 -9.27 -20.55
CA ASN A 101 3.32 -8.22 -20.39
C ASN A 101 3.60 -7.30 -19.21
N ASN A 102 4.18 -7.85 -18.13
CA ASN A 102 4.56 -7.10 -16.95
C ASN A 102 6.02 -7.36 -16.61
N TYR A 103 6.72 -6.32 -16.19
CA TYR A 103 8.15 -6.36 -15.89
C TYR A 103 8.49 -5.36 -14.78
N ARG A 104 9.71 -5.46 -14.23
CA ARG A 104 10.19 -4.52 -13.22
C ARG A 104 11.40 -3.77 -13.70
N PHE A 105 11.41 -2.46 -13.52
CA PHE A 105 12.58 -1.60 -13.75
C PHE A 105 13.10 -1.12 -12.40
N SER A 106 14.30 -1.53 -12.05
CA SER A 106 14.86 -1.39 -10.70
C SER A 106 16.19 -0.67 -10.71
N LEU A 107 16.35 0.23 -9.74
CA LEU A 107 17.65 0.74 -9.32
C LEU A 107 18.16 -0.10 -8.15
N ILE A 108 19.37 -0.65 -8.27
CA ILE A 108 20.00 -1.46 -7.23
C ILE A 108 21.31 -0.84 -6.81
N GLU A 109 21.56 -0.80 -5.51
CA GLU A 109 22.82 -0.40 -4.91
C GLU A 109 23.23 -1.40 -3.83
N ILE A 110 24.51 -1.77 -3.81
CA ILE A 110 25.14 -2.62 -2.81
C ILE A 110 26.46 -2.01 -2.36
N GLN A 111 26.87 -2.25 -1.13
CA GLN A 111 28.21 -1.95 -0.66
C GLN A 111 29.05 -3.22 -0.77
N LEU A 112 30.12 -3.14 -1.54
CA LEU A 112 31.05 -4.25 -1.70
C LEU A 112 32.06 -4.27 -0.55
N SER A 113 32.24 -5.42 0.09
CA SER A 113 33.26 -5.68 1.08
C SER A 113 34.12 -6.86 0.65
N ILE A 114 35.42 -6.78 0.95
CA ILE A 114 36.37 -7.85 0.69
C ILE A 114 36.67 -8.48 2.05
N GLY A 115 36.22 -9.74 2.23
CA GLY A 115 36.59 -10.54 3.39
C GLY A 115 37.96 -11.16 3.19
N GLU A 116 38.93 -10.85 4.04
CA GLU A 116 40.21 -11.54 4.11
C GLU A 116 40.08 -12.79 4.98
N ASN A 117 39.85 -13.93 4.36
CA ASN A 117 40.12 -15.23 4.99
C ASN A 117 41.22 -15.93 4.21
N ASP A 118 42.17 -16.48 4.92
CA ASP A 118 43.52 -16.95 4.61
C ASP A 118 43.80 -17.72 3.30
N SER A 119 42.81 -17.97 2.43
CA SER A 119 43.08 -18.66 1.16
C SER A 119 42.11 -18.39 0.01
N ASN A 120 40.98 -17.71 0.23
CA ASN A 120 40.05 -17.33 -0.83
C ASN A 120 39.49 -15.94 -0.58
N VAL A 121 39.65 -15.02 -1.52
CA VAL A 121 38.99 -13.70 -1.52
C VAL A 121 37.51 -13.91 -1.78
N THR A 122 36.76 -14.11 -0.72
CA THR A 122 35.27 -14.12 -0.79
C THR A 122 34.81 -12.67 -0.82
N ARG A 123 34.08 -12.31 -1.87
CA ARG A 123 33.42 -11.01 -1.97
C ARG A 123 32.04 -11.12 -1.35
N THR A 124 31.84 -10.32 -0.34
CA THR A 124 30.54 -10.15 0.30
C THR A 124 29.97 -8.79 -0.03
N TYR A 125 28.66 -8.65 0.07
CA TYR A 125 27.99 -7.36 -0.05
C TYR A 125 27.22 -7.06 1.24
N SER A 126 27.13 -5.77 1.55
CA SER A 126 26.35 -5.27 2.67
C SER A 126 25.40 -4.16 2.22
N ASN A 127 24.44 -3.80 3.08
CA ASN A 127 23.47 -2.74 2.85
C ASN A 127 22.82 -2.76 1.44
N PRO A 128 22.32 -3.92 0.98
CA PRO A 128 21.69 -3.98 -0.33
C PRO A 128 20.43 -3.13 -0.33
N ARG A 129 20.19 -2.40 -1.43
CA ARG A 129 19.00 -1.59 -1.65
C ARG A 129 18.52 -1.78 -3.07
N ARG A 130 17.24 -2.03 -3.22
CA ARG A 130 16.54 -2.11 -4.51
C ARG A 130 15.31 -1.23 -4.47
N TYR A 131 15.14 -0.40 -5.48
CA TYR A 131 13.96 0.42 -5.72
C TYR A 131 13.39 0.03 -7.07
N SER A 132 12.11 -0.36 -7.13
CA SER A 132 11.52 -0.96 -8.34
C SER A 132 10.24 -0.26 -8.77
N TYR A 133 10.12 0.03 -10.05
CA TYR A 133 8.85 0.26 -10.72
C TYR A 133 8.32 -1.05 -11.27
N TYR A 134 7.05 -1.35 -10.98
CA TYR A 134 6.31 -2.41 -11.64
C TYR A 134 5.57 -1.79 -12.83
N LEU A 135 5.81 -2.33 -14.03
CA LEU A 135 5.41 -1.74 -15.30
C LEU A 135 4.71 -2.77 -16.18
N GLY A 136 4.01 -2.30 -17.21
CA GLY A 136 3.39 -3.14 -18.21
C GLY A 136 1.88 -3.03 -18.27
N LYS A 137 1.26 -4.02 -18.89
CA LYS A 137 -0.16 -4.00 -19.21
C LYS A 137 -1.05 -3.97 -17.96
N GLY A 138 -1.95 -2.99 -17.90
CA GLY A 138 -2.90 -2.84 -16.80
C GLY A 138 -2.32 -2.19 -15.53
N ILE A 139 -1.06 -1.73 -15.57
CA ILE A 139 -0.41 -1.03 -14.46
C ILE A 139 -0.53 0.47 -14.64
N ALA A 140 -0.79 1.20 -13.56
CA ALA A 140 -0.85 2.66 -13.58
C ALA A 140 0.55 3.25 -13.88
N CYS A 141 0.65 4.01 -14.97
CA CYS A 141 1.92 4.54 -15.48
C CYS A 141 2.13 6.03 -15.22
N TYR A 142 1.27 6.68 -14.42
CA TYR A 142 1.42 8.10 -14.11
C TYR A 142 2.78 8.39 -13.45
N THR A 143 3.11 7.67 -12.41
CA THR A 143 4.36 7.87 -11.65
C THR A 143 5.60 7.61 -12.51
N PRO A 144 5.75 6.46 -13.19
CA PRO A 144 6.89 6.25 -14.07
C PRO A 144 6.95 7.27 -15.21
N ASN A 145 5.84 7.67 -15.82
CA ASN A 145 5.85 8.71 -16.84
C ASN A 145 6.37 10.03 -16.29
N LYS A 146 5.88 10.48 -15.14
CA LYS A 146 6.30 11.72 -14.51
C LYS A 146 7.78 11.75 -14.17
N TYR A 147 8.30 10.70 -13.54
CA TYR A 147 9.67 10.69 -13.02
C TYR A 147 10.71 10.12 -13.97
N LEU A 148 10.33 9.22 -14.87
CA LEU A 148 11.26 8.59 -15.78
C LEU A 148 11.21 9.21 -17.20
N ASN A 149 10.02 9.64 -17.69
CA ASN A 149 9.89 10.23 -19.04
C ASN A 149 9.98 11.77 -19.04
N GLU A 150 9.18 12.45 -18.21
CA GLU A 150 8.97 13.90 -18.32
C GLU A 150 10.16 14.74 -17.81
N LEU A 151 10.95 14.21 -16.89
CA LEU A 151 12.12 14.91 -16.34
C LEU A 151 13.34 14.91 -17.28
N GLY A 152 13.25 14.18 -18.40
CA GLY A 152 14.36 14.07 -19.35
C GLY A 152 15.53 13.25 -18.79
N ARG A 153 16.75 13.51 -19.26
CA ARG A 153 17.95 12.74 -18.89
C ARG A 153 18.35 12.92 -17.44
N VAL A 154 18.80 11.84 -16.84
CA VAL A 154 19.40 11.83 -15.48
C VAL A 154 20.68 12.69 -15.48
N LYS A 155 20.80 13.57 -14.51
CA LYS A 155 21.91 14.53 -14.41
C LYS A 155 23.07 13.99 -13.60
N ASP A 156 22.78 13.37 -12.49
CA ASP A 156 23.75 12.83 -11.54
C ASP A 156 23.14 11.66 -10.73
N VAL A 157 23.92 11.09 -9.86
CA VAL A 157 23.52 9.96 -9.01
C VAL A 157 22.36 10.33 -8.09
N LYS A 158 22.34 11.55 -7.57
CA LYS A 158 21.26 12.02 -6.69
C LYS A 158 19.96 12.12 -7.45
N ASP A 159 19.95 12.72 -8.64
CA ASP A 159 18.76 12.80 -9.51
C ASP A 159 18.25 11.38 -9.85
N LEU A 160 19.16 10.43 -10.09
CA LEU A 160 18.77 9.03 -10.33
C LEU A 160 18.03 8.44 -9.14
N PHE A 161 18.53 8.59 -7.91
CA PHE A 161 17.87 8.10 -6.71
C PHE A 161 16.55 8.81 -6.44
N ASP A 162 16.49 10.13 -6.63
CA ASP A 162 15.26 10.91 -6.44
C ASP A 162 14.13 10.40 -7.36
N ARG A 163 14.45 9.95 -8.58
CA ARG A 163 13.47 9.37 -9.52
C ARG A 163 12.91 8.01 -9.11
N PHE A 164 13.64 7.26 -8.30
CA PHE A 164 13.20 5.98 -7.72
C PHE A 164 12.76 6.11 -6.27
N SER A 165 12.62 7.33 -5.74
CA SER A 165 12.29 7.56 -4.34
C SER A 165 10.80 7.37 -4.06
N VAL A 166 10.48 6.44 -3.15
CA VAL A 166 9.13 6.27 -2.59
C VAL A 166 8.68 7.52 -1.84
N GLU A 167 9.59 8.24 -1.21
CA GLU A 167 9.28 9.46 -0.46
C GLU A 167 8.80 10.60 -1.36
N VAL A 168 9.42 10.77 -2.53
CA VAL A 168 9.01 11.76 -3.54
C VAL A 168 7.61 11.44 -4.04
N LEU A 169 7.34 10.16 -4.34
CA LEU A 169 6.02 9.67 -4.72
C LEU A 169 4.98 9.96 -3.65
N THR A 170 5.29 9.59 -2.40
CA THR A 170 4.41 9.76 -1.25
C THR A 170 4.07 11.24 -1.02
N LYS A 171 5.06 12.14 -1.12
CA LYS A 171 4.82 13.59 -1.02
C LYS A 171 3.89 14.11 -2.10
N ALA A 172 4.05 13.65 -3.36
CA ALA A 172 3.17 14.04 -4.45
C ALA A 172 1.72 13.58 -4.23
N PHE A 173 1.54 12.33 -3.79
CA PHE A 173 0.22 11.80 -3.43
C PHE A 173 -0.42 12.60 -2.28
N TYR A 174 0.33 12.89 -1.21
CA TYR A 174 -0.18 13.70 -0.10
C TYR A 174 -0.59 15.10 -0.53
N GLN A 175 0.15 15.72 -1.44
CA GLN A 175 -0.22 17.05 -1.93
C GLN A 175 -1.54 17.00 -2.69
N GLU A 176 -1.74 16.02 -3.58
CA GLU A 176 -3.01 15.85 -4.31
C GLU A 176 -4.17 15.54 -3.34
N LEU A 177 -3.93 14.69 -2.34
CA LEU A 177 -4.93 14.36 -1.32
C LEU A 177 -5.27 15.56 -0.42
N SER A 178 -4.29 16.38 -0.07
CA SER A 178 -4.49 17.61 0.72
C SER A 178 -5.26 18.67 -0.07
N ASP A 179 -4.96 18.83 -1.35
CA ASP A 179 -5.69 19.74 -2.23
C ASP A 179 -7.15 19.26 -2.41
N TRP A 180 -7.38 17.95 -2.55
CA TRP A 180 -8.71 17.37 -2.56
C TRP A 180 -9.45 17.59 -1.22
N TYR A 181 -8.80 17.34 -0.09
CA TYR A 181 -9.37 17.54 1.24
C TYR A 181 -9.78 19.00 1.46
N ALA A 182 -8.88 19.95 1.14
CA ALA A 182 -9.15 21.38 1.23
C ALA A 182 -10.32 21.83 0.33
N TRP A 183 -10.49 21.16 -0.81
CA TRP A 183 -11.65 21.37 -1.67
C TRP A 183 -12.93 20.75 -1.09
N ALA A 184 -12.85 19.50 -0.67
CA ALA A 184 -13.98 18.74 -0.15
C ALA A 184 -14.66 19.44 1.03
N ILE A 185 -13.88 19.91 2.02
CA ILE A 185 -14.42 20.58 3.21
C ILE A 185 -15.18 21.90 2.93
N LYS A 186 -15.03 22.46 1.72
CA LYS A 186 -15.80 23.64 1.30
C LYS A 186 -17.19 23.32 0.77
N VAL A 187 -17.40 22.07 0.36
CA VAL A 187 -18.62 21.66 -0.37
C VAL A 187 -19.37 20.51 0.29
N ILE A 188 -18.74 19.77 1.19
CA ILE A 188 -19.39 18.67 1.90
C ILE A 188 -20.23 19.19 3.08
N SER A 189 -21.30 18.45 3.36
CA SER A 189 -22.08 18.58 4.59
C SER A 189 -22.47 17.19 5.08
N PHE A 190 -22.12 16.89 6.33
CA PHE A 190 -22.64 15.72 7.03
C PHE A 190 -23.74 16.13 7.99
N PRO A 191 -24.77 15.28 8.21
CA PRO A 191 -25.77 15.54 9.22
C PRO A 191 -25.10 15.76 10.58
N ASN A 192 -25.40 16.87 11.22
CA ASN A 192 -24.96 17.15 12.58
C ASN A 192 -26.12 17.00 13.54
N ASP A 193 -25.82 16.60 14.77
CA ASP A 193 -26.83 16.37 15.80
C ASP A 193 -27.80 17.57 15.92
N ILE A 194 -29.08 17.26 16.12
CA ILE A 194 -30.14 18.25 16.39
C ILE A 194 -29.76 19.16 17.56
N THR A 195 -28.98 18.66 18.52
CA THR A 195 -28.51 19.41 19.68
C THR A 195 -27.25 20.23 19.40
N LYS A 196 -26.66 20.14 18.21
CA LYS A 196 -25.44 20.84 17.77
C LYS A 196 -24.29 20.73 18.79
N ARG A 197 -23.98 19.52 19.20
CA ARG A 197 -22.88 19.26 20.16
C ARG A 197 -21.51 19.65 19.65
N THR A 198 -21.32 19.66 18.32
CA THR A 198 -20.08 20.04 17.67
C THR A 198 -20.32 21.17 16.68
N ASP A 199 -19.29 21.98 16.45
CA ASP A 199 -19.28 22.97 15.39
C ASP A 199 -19.41 22.26 14.02
N ASP A 200 -20.26 22.79 13.12
CA ASP A 200 -20.51 22.17 11.81
C ASP A 200 -19.24 22.04 10.97
N LYS A 201 -18.32 23.01 11.07
CA LYS A 201 -17.04 22.93 10.36
C LYS A 201 -16.20 21.77 10.87
N LEU A 202 -16.04 21.66 12.19
CA LEU A 202 -15.29 20.56 12.80
C LEU A 202 -15.90 19.21 12.45
N HIS A 203 -17.22 19.10 12.52
CA HIS A 203 -17.94 17.88 12.17
C HIS A 203 -17.70 17.45 10.71
N ASN A 204 -17.76 18.40 9.76
CA ASN A 204 -17.49 18.14 8.35
C ASN A 204 -16.02 17.76 8.08
N HIS A 205 -15.08 18.38 8.78
CA HIS A 205 -13.67 18.01 8.72
C HIS A 205 -13.43 16.56 9.18
N GLU A 206 -14.00 16.18 10.32
CA GLU A 206 -13.92 14.79 10.80
C GLU A 206 -14.58 13.81 9.84
N GLY A 207 -15.74 14.17 9.27
CA GLY A 207 -16.44 13.39 8.26
C GLY A 207 -15.59 13.16 7.01
N ALA A 208 -14.92 14.20 6.51
CA ALA A 208 -14.02 14.11 5.37
C ALA A 208 -12.81 13.21 5.65
N ILE A 209 -12.21 13.32 6.84
CA ILE A 209 -11.09 12.47 7.24
C ILE A 209 -11.52 11.01 7.32
N ARG A 210 -12.68 10.71 7.93
CA ARG A 210 -13.23 9.35 7.96
C ARG A 210 -13.48 8.81 6.55
N LEU A 211 -14.01 9.63 5.65
CA LEU A 211 -14.24 9.24 4.25
C LEU A 211 -12.93 8.88 3.54
N ILE A 212 -11.92 9.74 3.61
CA ILE A 212 -10.59 9.49 3.02
C ILE A 212 -10.02 8.17 3.54
N THR A 213 -10.06 7.99 4.84
CA THR A 213 -9.50 6.81 5.49
C THR A 213 -10.17 5.52 5.05
N ARG A 214 -11.51 5.50 5.08
CA ARG A 214 -12.31 4.37 4.61
C ARG A 214 -12.03 4.07 3.15
N LEU A 215 -11.94 5.10 2.31
CA LEU A 215 -11.65 4.94 0.88
C LEU A 215 -10.27 4.37 0.60
N ILE A 216 -9.22 4.89 1.25
CA ILE A 216 -7.86 4.37 1.05
C ILE A 216 -7.78 2.91 1.51
N PHE A 217 -8.38 2.58 2.66
CA PHE A 217 -8.40 1.20 3.15
C PHE A 217 -9.12 0.27 2.17
N VAL A 218 -10.32 0.66 1.71
CA VAL A 218 -11.09 -0.09 0.72
C VAL A 218 -10.33 -0.21 -0.60
N TRP A 219 -9.53 0.79 -0.97
CA TRP A 219 -8.68 0.73 -2.15
C TRP A 219 -7.61 -0.36 -2.04
N PHE A 220 -6.94 -0.50 -0.88
CA PHE A 220 -6.03 -1.62 -0.64
C PHE A 220 -6.74 -2.98 -0.71
N LEU A 221 -7.96 -3.09 -0.19
CA LEU A 221 -8.77 -4.31 -0.33
C LEU A 221 -9.12 -4.62 -1.79
N LYS A 222 -9.41 -3.59 -2.59
CA LYS A 222 -9.66 -3.71 -4.04
C LYS A 222 -8.39 -4.22 -4.75
N GLU A 223 -7.19 -3.75 -4.40
CA GLU A 223 -5.93 -4.27 -4.95
C GLU A 223 -5.72 -5.76 -4.60
N ARG A 224 -6.23 -6.22 -3.46
CA ARG A 224 -6.31 -7.65 -3.08
C ARG A 224 -7.47 -8.41 -3.76
N LYS A 225 -8.24 -7.77 -4.64
CA LYS A 225 -9.43 -8.34 -5.30
C LYS A 225 -10.53 -8.75 -4.32
N LEU A 226 -10.56 -8.15 -3.13
CA LEU A 226 -11.58 -8.36 -2.11
C LEU A 226 -12.76 -7.38 -2.27
N ILE A 227 -12.60 -6.33 -3.04
CA ILE A 227 -13.66 -5.38 -3.41
C ILE A 227 -13.75 -5.34 -4.93
N PRO A 228 -14.96 -5.40 -5.51
CA PRO A 228 -15.17 -5.32 -6.95
C PRO A 228 -14.65 -4.00 -7.52
N TRP A 229 -13.85 -4.06 -8.58
CA TRP A 229 -13.36 -2.86 -9.28
C TRP A 229 -14.48 -2.02 -9.88
N GLN A 230 -15.60 -2.66 -10.20
CA GLN A 230 -16.82 -2.06 -10.76
C GLN A 230 -17.37 -0.94 -9.88
N PHE A 231 -17.19 -1.03 -8.56
CA PHE A 231 -17.64 0.02 -7.63
C PHE A 231 -16.84 1.34 -7.76
N PHE A 232 -15.73 1.32 -8.47
CA PHE A 232 -14.84 2.47 -8.69
C PHE A 232 -14.68 2.83 -10.16
N ASP A 233 -15.43 2.19 -11.04
CA ASP A 233 -15.41 2.50 -12.47
C ASP A 233 -16.62 3.34 -12.85
N GLN A 234 -16.36 4.59 -13.27
CA GLN A 234 -17.40 5.56 -13.56
C GLN A 234 -18.36 5.09 -14.67
N GLU A 235 -17.82 4.47 -15.71
CA GLU A 235 -18.62 3.99 -16.83
C GLU A 235 -19.49 2.79 -16.43
N TYR A 236 -18.92 1.85 -15.68
CA TYR A 236 -19.69 0.72 -15.17
C TYR A 236 -20.80 1.17 -14.21
N ILE A 237 -20.51 2.10 -13.31
CA ILE A 237 -21.47 2.66 -12.37
C ILE A 237 -22.64 3.30 -13.13
N ALA A 238 -22.35 4.15 -14.13
CA ALA A 238 -23.37 4.84 -14.91
C ALA A 238 -24.24 3.90 -15.75
N ASN A 239 -23.65 2.87 -16.32
CA ASN A 239 -24.35 1.96 -17.21
C ASN A 239 -25.10 0.83 -16.50
N HIS A 240 -24.59 0.36 -15.34
CA HIS A 240 -25.09 -0.85 -14.71
C HIS A 240 -25.61 -0.67 -13.28
N LEU A 241 -25.03 0.24 -12.49
CA LEU A 241 -25.34 0.30 -11.07
C LEU A 241 -26.33 1.42 -10.71
N ILE A 242 -26.04 2.66 -11.09
CA ILE A 242 -26.77 3.85 -10.60
C ILE A 242 -27.57 4.52 -11.72
N LYS A 243 -28.84 4.79 -11.45
CA LYS A 243 -29.75 5.49 -12.36
C LYS A 243 -29.26 6.90 -12.67
N GLY A 244 -29.07 7.19 -13.95
CA GLY A 244 -28.73 8.52 -14.42
C GLY A 244 -27.45 9.11 -13.81
N PHE A 245 -26.51 8.27 -13.39
CA PHE A 245 -25.27 8.72 -12.77
C PHE A 245 -24.44 9.57 -13.73
N ASN A 246 -24.23 10.82 -13.36
CA ASN A 246 -23.37 11.75 -14.09
C ASN A 246 -22.66 12.70 -13.12
N PRO A 247 -21.43 12.42 -12.71
CA PRO A 247 -20.68 13.25 -11.76
C PRO A 247 -20.32 14.63 -12.30
N HIS A 248 -20.48 14.85 -13.62
CA HIS A 248 -20.18 16.12 -14.28
C HIS A 248 -21.44 16.96 -14.56
N GLN A 249 -22.62 16.49 -14.11
CA GLN A 249 -23.87 17.20 -14.32
C GLN A 249 -23.85 18.59 -13.65
N ILE A 250 -24.43 19.57 -14.36
CA ILE A 250 -24.60 20.94 -13.88
C ILE A 250 -26.10 21.14 -13.67
N ASP A 251 -26.57 21.18 -12.43
CA ASP A 251 -27.99 21.27 -12.12
C ASP A 251 -28.51 22.70 -11.96
N ASN A 252 -27.61 23.69 -11.89
CA ASN A 252 -28.00 25.08 -11.70
C ASN A 252 -27.17 26.06 -12.51
N LEU A 253 -27.66 27.30 -12.63
CA LEU A 253 -26.98 28.41 -13.31
C LEU A 253 -25.60 28.78 -12.74
N PHE A 254 -25.26 28.27 -11.56
CA PHE A 254 -23.99 28.53 -10.87
C PHE A 254 -23.00 27.34 -10.94
N GLY A 255 -23.36 26.26 -11.63
CA GLY A 255 -22.40 25.40 -12.25
C GLY A 255 -22.04 24.10 -11.55
N LYS A 256 -22.68 23.65 -10.46
CA LYS A 256 -22.32 22.36 -9.86
C LYS A 256 -23.53 21.63 -9.29
N SER A 257 -23.63 20.33 -9.57
CA SER A 257 -24.60 19.45 -8.94
C SER A 257 -24.19 19.15 -7.50
N GLU A 258 -25.16 19.15 -6.59
CA GLU A 258 -25.00 18.67 -5.22
C GLU A 258 -25.42 17.19 -5.09
N ALA A 259 -25.63 16.50 -6.21
CA ALA A 259 -25.99 15.10 -6.22
C ALA A 259 -24.92 14.27 -5.50
N SER A 260 -25.37 13.46 -4.53
CA SER A 260 -24.51 12.66 -3.65
C SER A 260 -24.86 11.17 -3.77
N VAL A 261 -25.18 10.74 -4.98
CA VAL A 261 -25.74 9.41 -5.22
C VAL A 261 -24.67 8.34 -5.07
N TYR A 262 -23.45 8.59 -5.57
CA TYR A 262 -22.37 7.64 -5.44
C TYR A 262 -21.98 7.39 -3.98
N TYR A 263 -21.86 8.46 -3.18
CA TYR A 263 -21.57 8.31 -1.77
C TYR A 263 -22.66 7.53 -1.03
N ARG A 264 -23.93 7.88 -1.25
CA ARG A 264 -25.06 7.20 -0.60
C ARG A 264 -25.22 5.75 -1.06
N ALA A 265 -25.40 5.55 -2.35
CA ALA A 265 -25.79 4.24 -2.88
C ALA A 265 -24.61 3.25 -2.90
N ILE A 266 -23.42 3.66 -3.35
CA ILE A 266 -22.28 2.75 -3.44
C ILE A 266 -21.49 2.73 -2.13
N LEU A 267 -20.94 3.87 -1.69
CA LEU A 267 -19.96 3.87 -0.61
C LEU A 267 -20.56 3.60 0.76
N GLN A 268 -21.68 4.22 1.11
CA GLN A 268 -22.32 3.95 2.41
C GLN A 268 -22.80 2.50 2.51
N ASN A 269 -23.39 1.95 1.45
CA ASN A 269 -23.75 0.53 1.45
C ASN A 269 -22.52 -0.37 1.56
N LEU A 270 -21.45 -0.07 0.83
CA LEU A 270 -20.20 -0.83 0.94
C LEU A 270 -19.63 -0.79 2.37
N PHE A 271 -19.54 0.40 2.97
CA PHE A 271 -18.95 0.59 4.29
C PHE A 271 -19.83 -0.02 5.39
N PHE A 272 -21.11 0.36 5.43
CA PHE A 272 -21.96 0.12 6.59
C PHE A 272 -22.83 -1.13 6.46
N ALA A 273 -23.18 -1.53 5.25
CA ALA A 273 -24.00 -2.71 5.02
C ALA A 273 -23.16 -3.92 4.59
N MET A 274 -22.22 -3.77 3.63
CA MET A 274 -21.49 -4.94 3.12
C MET A 274 -20.36 -5.36 4.04
N LEU A 275 -19.41 -4.46 4.33
CA LEU A 275 -18.26 -4.74 5.18
C LEU A 275 -18.64 -5.05 6.64
N ASN A 276 -19.75 -4.52 7.12
CA ASN A 276 -20.27 -4.76 8.46
C ASN A 276 -21.37 -5.85 8.56
N CYS A 277 -21.74 -6.48 7.46
CA CYS A 277 -22.73 -7.55 7.48
C CYS A 277 -22.07 -8.90 7.26
N PRO A 278 -22.16 -9.83 8.23
CA PRO A 278 -21.62 -11.17 8.04
C PRO A 278 -22.35 -11.91 6.94
N ILE A 279 -21.60 -12.69 6.17
CA ILE A 279 -22.16 -13.62 5.20
C ILE A 279 -22.67 -14.83 5.99
N THR A 280 -23.96 -15.13 5.89
CA THR A 280 -24.56 -16.25 6.63
C THR A 280 -24.40 -17.56 5.88
N LYS A 281 -24.10 -18.64 6.64
CA LYS A 281 -24.16 -20.00 6.12
C LYS A 281 -25.62 -20.45 6.10
N ASP A 282 -26.09 -20.94 4.98
CA ASP A 282 -27.40 -21.53 4.84
C ASP A 282 -27.26 -23.06 4.96
N GLY A 283 -27.09 -23.58 6.17
CA GLY A 283 -27.06 -25.03 6.45
C GLY A 283 -26.01 -25.86 5.65
N SER A 284 -25.45 -25.31 4.59
CA SER A 284 -24.35 -25.84 3.78
C SER A 284 -23.02 -25.24 4.22
N THR A 285 -21.93 -25.90 3.85
CA THR A 285 -20.56 -25.44 4.17
C THR A 285 -20.15 -24.19 3.38
N GLU A 286 -20.94 -23.71 2.43
CA GLU A 286 -20.64 -22.58 1.57
C GLU A 286 -21.37 -21.31 2.03
N LEU A 287 -20.64 -20.20 2.03
CA LEU A 287 -21.15 -18.86 2.32
C LEU A 287 -21.83 -18.31 1.06
N THR A 288 -23.14 -18.13 1.08
CA THR A 288 -23.87 -17.82 -0.15
C THR A 288 -24.42 -16.40 -0.23
N GLU A 289 -24.88 -15.79 0.87
CA GLU A 289 -25.52 -14.47 0.83
C GLU A 289 -25.40 -13.69 2.14
N ARG A 290 -25.45 -12.36 2.04
CA ARG A 290 -25.70 -11.48 3.19
C ARG A 290 -27.20 -11.40 3.44
N ARG A 291 -27.63 -11.85 4.60
CA ARG A 291 -29.02 -11.69 5.03
C ARG A 291 -29.18 -10.37 5.77
N PHE A 292 -29.75 -9.40 5.11
CA PHE A 292 -30.18 -8.17 5.75
C PHE A 292 -31.47 -8.43 6.54
N LYS A 293 -31.52 -7.92 7.79
CA LYS A 293 -32.75 -8.00 8.59
C LYS A 293 -33.76 -6.99 8.04
N ASP A 294 -34.89 -7.46 7.58
CA ASP A 294 -35.97 -6.63 7.04
C ASP A 294 -36.70 -5.78 8.10
N ASN A 295 -36.42 -6.00 9.37
CA ASN A 295 -37.17 -5.38 10.44
C ASN A 295 -36.55 -4.05 10.88
N ARG A 296 -37.11 -2.96 10.41
CA ARG A 296 -36.72 -1.55 10.69
C ARG A 296 -36.78 -1.16 12.17
N SER A 297 -37.34 -1.98 13.05
CA SER A 297 -37.52 -1.71 14.48
C SER A 297 -36.38 -2.24 15.35
N GLN A 298 -35.38 -2.96 14.79
CA GLN A 298 -34.29 -3.56 15.54
C GLN A 298 -33.03 -2.69 15.54
N PHE A 299 -32.22 -2.82 16.59
CA PHE A 299 -31.01 -2.03 16.86
C PHE A 299 -29.88 -2.12 15.81
N ASP A 300 -30.02 -3.00 14.82
CA ASP A 300 -29.01 -3.29 13.78
C ASP A 300 -29.35 -2.72 12.40
N ASP A 301 -30.09 -1.59 12.34
CA ASP A 301 -30.47 -0.95 11.08
C ASP A 301 -29.28 -0.58 10.17
N ASN A 302 -28.10 -0.41 10.75
CA ASN A 302 -26.88 -0.05 10.02
C ASN A 302 -26.35 -1.19 9.12
N LYS A 303 -26.85 -2.42 9.32
CA LYS A 303 -26.49 -3.60 8.51
C LYS A 303 -27.41 -3.81 7.31
N LEU A 304 -28.37 -2.94 7.08
CA LEU A 304 -29.31 -3.03 5.98
C LEU A 304 -28.80 -2.26 4.77
N MET A 305 -28.90 -2.87 3.58
CA MET A 305 -28.71 -2.13 2.32
C MET A 305 -29.80 -1.05 2.18
N ARG A 306 -29.39 0.18 1.84
CA ARG A 306 -30.26 1.35 1.68
C ARG A 306 -30.17 1.93 0.27
N TYR A 307 -31.02 2.90 -0.01
CA TYR A 307 -31.05 3.64 -1.28
C TYR A 307 -31.28 2.75 -2.51
N ARG A 308 -32.07 1.68 -2.35
CA ARG A 308 -32.34 0.73 -3.44
C ARG A 308 -32.96 1.39 -4.68
N ASP A 309 -33.74 2.46 -4.50
CA ASP A 309 -34.36 3.21 -5.59
C ASP A 309 -33.38 3.98 -6.47
N GLU A 310 -32.17 4.25 -5.98
CA GLU A 310 -31.09 4.90 -6.73
C GLU A 310 -30.40 3.93 -7.72
N PHE A 311 -30.56 2.63 -7.54
CA PHE A 311 -29.92 1.62 -8.39
C PHE A 311 -30.76 1.31 -9.64
N ASN A 312 -30.09 1.06 -10.77
CA ASN A 312 -30.69 0.44 -11.95
C ASN A 312 -31.16 -0.97 -11.61
N ASP A 313 -30.25 -1.75 -11.02
CA ASP A 313 -30.47 -3.10 -10.52
C ASP A 313 -29.72 -3.26 -9.17
N PRO A 314 -30.43 -3.20 -8.03
CA PRO A 314 -29.82 -3.41 -6.74
C PRO A 314 -29.28 -4.83 -6.53
N ASP A 315 -29.79 -5.82 -7.25
CA ASP A 315 -29.36 -7.21 -7.13
C ASP A 315 -28.00 -7.42 -7.81
N GLU A 316 -27.67 -6.65 -8.85
CA GLU A 316 -26.31 -6.66 -9.44
C GLU A 316 -25.25 -6.13 -8.46
N PHE A 317 -25.57 -5.07 -7.71
CA PHE A 317 -24.67 -4.58 -6.65
C PHE A 317 -24.46 -5.65 -5.56
N LEU A 318 -25.54 -6.31 -5.13
CA LEU A 318 -25.49 -7.38 -4.13
C LEU A 318 -24.72 -8.59 -4.65
N ARG A 319 -24.91 -8.99 -5.89
CA ARG A 319 -24.18 -10.09 -6.53
C ARG A 319 -22.68 -9.83 -6.50
N LEU A 320 -22.24 -8.67 -6.99
CA LEU A 320 -20.83 -8.27 -6.99
C LEU A 320 -20.26 -8.23 -5.56
N ALA A 321 -21.00 -7.68 -4.61
CA ALA A 321 -20.55 -7.61 -3.22
C ALA A 321 -20.44 -9.00 -2.57
N ASN A 322 -21.41 -9.90 -2.81
CA ASN A 322 -21.43 -11.23 -2.21
C ASN A 322 -20.31 -12.14 -2.72
N GLU A 323 -19.84 -11.93 -3.96
CA GLU A 323 -18.75 -12.71 -4.54
C GLU A 323 -17.41 -12.51 -3.82
N THR A 324 -17.12 -11.29 -3.37
CA THR A 324 -15.75 -10.96 -2.94
C THR A 324 -15.65 -10.16 -1.65
N VAL A 325 -16.63 -9.27 -1.33
CA VAL A 325 -16.50 -8.35 -0.19
C VAL A 325 -16.51 -9.10 1.14
N PRO A 326 -15.44 -9.05 1.95
CA PRO A 326 -15.39 -9.74 3.23
C PRO A 326 -16.25 -9.06 4.29
N PHE A 327 -16.56 -9.78 5.36
CA PHE A 327 -17.03 -9.19 6.61
C PHE A 327 -15.82 -8.73 7.42
N LEU A 328 -15.79 -7.44 7.75
CA LEU A 328 -14.75 -6.85 8.61
C LEU A 328 -15.42 -6.38 9.90
N ASN A 329 -15.21 -7.11 10.96
CA ASN A 329 -15.67 -6.72 12.29
C ASN A 329 -14.69 -5.74 12.92
N GLY A 330 -14.78 -4.45 12.56
CA GLY A 330 -13.85 -3.44 13.06
C GLY A 330 -14.41 -2.03 13.02
N GLY A 331 -14.08 -1.21 14.01
CA GLY A 331 -14.63 0.13 14.23
C GLY A 331 -14.47 1.13 13.07
N LEU A 332 -13.57 0.85 12.10
CA LEU A 332 -13.37 1.72 10.94
C LEU A 332 -14.64 1.86 10.07
N PHE A 333 -15.42 0.77 9.95
CA PHE A 333 -16.63 0.71 9.15
C PHE A 333 -17.90 0.72 9.99
N ASP A 334 -17.81 1.02 11.28
CA ASP A 334 -19.01 1.23 12.09
C ASP A 334 -19.70 2.52 11.65
N CYS A 335 -21.03 2.45 11.50
CA CYS A 335 -21.84 3.61 11.30
C CYS A 335 -22.05 4.31 12.65
N LEU A 336 -21.72 5.59 12.72
CA LEU A 336 -21.80 6.37 13.94
C LEU A 336 -23.20 6.97 14.19
N ASP A 337 -24.19 6.62 13.36
CA ASP A 337 -25.56 7.08 13.51
C ASP A 337 -26.24 6.39 14.69
N GLU A 338 -26.72 7.18 15.64
CA GLU A 338 -27.46 6.72 16.80
C GLU A 338 -28.96 7.05 16.67
N LYS A 339 -29.77 6.07 16.32
CA LYS A 339 -31.21 6.23 16.13
C LYS A 339 -31.97 6.62 17.40
N ARG A 340 -31.50 6.13 18.57
CA ARG A 340 -32.15 6.36 19.86
C ARG A 340 -32.06 7.81 20.32
N THR A 341 -30.97 8.45 20.03
CA THR A 341 -30.69 9.86 20.43
C THR A 341 -31.00 10.83 19.30
N GLY A 342 -31.25 10.36 18.08
CA GLY A 342 -31.42 11.19 16.89
C GLY A 342 -30.12 11.79 16.37
N MET A 343 -28.98 11.32 16.84
CA MET A 343 -27.67 11.75 16.39
C MET A 343 -27.28 11.04 15.09
N TYR A 344 -27.08 11.82 14.05
CA TYR A 344 -26.62 11.32 12.76
C TYR A 344 -25.27 11.93 12.42
N TYR A 345 -24.24 11.10 12.33
CA TYR A 345 -22.87 11.50 11.99
C TYR A 345 -22.49 11.13 10.56
N ASP A 346 -22.82 9.93 10.15
CA ASP A 346 -22.53 9.43 8.81
C ASP A 346 -23.71 9.65 7.84
N GLY A 347 -24.93 9.85 8.37
CA GLY A 347 -26.13 10.10 7.58
C GLY A 347 -26.56 8.90 6.75
N PHE A 348 -26.33 7.68 7.23
CA PHE A 348 -26.79 6.45 6.57
C PHE A 348 -28.28 6.23 6.84
N SER A 349 -29.12 7.04 6.19
CA SER A 349 -30.56 7.11 6.45
C SER A 349 -31.33 7.54 5.20
N GLU A 350 -32.44 6.85 4.92
CA GLU A 350 -33.38 7.21 3.85
C GLU A 350 -34.40 8.28 4.27
N ARG A 351 -34.27 8.87 5.46
CA ARG A 351 -35.12 9.97 5.91
C ARG A 351 -34.82 11.22 5.11
N LYS A 352 -35.84 11.90 4.64
CA LYS A 352 -35.72 13.10 3.83
C LYS A 352 -34.87 14.18 4.50
N GLU A 353 -35.03 14.34 5.81
CA GLU A 353 -34.30 15.34 6.61
C GLU A 353 -32.80 15.03 6.66
N SER A 354 -32.43 13.76 6.86
CA SER A 354 -31.03 13.33 6.86
C SER A 354 -30.42 13.41 5.46
N MET A 355 -31.16 12.99 4.43
CA MET A 355 -30.71 13.04 3.04
C MET A 355 -30.49 14.48 2.56
N ALA A 356 -31.32 15.45 3.03
CA ALA A 356 -31.16 16.85 2.69
C ALA A 356 -29.93 17.51 3.34
N GLN A 357 -29.46 16.97 4.46
CA GLN A 357 -28.25 17.46 5.16
C GLN A 357 -26.96 16.79 4.68
N LEU A 358 -27.07 15.60 4.09
CA LEU A 358 -25.95 14.82 3.59
C LEU A 358 -25.59 15.25 2.16
N ILE A 359 -24.57 16.07 2.04
CA ILE A 359 -24.06 16.56 0.76
C ILE A 359 -22.60 16.12 0.63
N VAL A 360 -22.33 15.16 -0.25
CA VAL A 360 -20.99 14.71 -0.63
C VAL A 360 -21.00 14.56 -2.15
N PRO A 361 -20.82 15.66 -2.89
CA PRO A 361 -21.06 15.70 -4.31
C PRO A 361 -20.28 14.65 -5.12
N ASP A 362 -20.95 14.05 -6.12
CA ASP A 362 -20.39 12.97 -6.94
C ASP A 362 -19.13 13.38 -7.69
N TYR A 363 -18.98 14.67 -8.04
CA TYR A 363 -17.77 15.21 -8.67
C TYR A 363 -16.52 15.19 -7.77
N LEU A 364 -16.69 15.05 -6.45
CA LEU A 364 -15.55 14.85 -5.54
C LEU A 364 -14.88 13.47 -5.74
N PHE A 365 -15.58 12.54 -6.39
CA PHE A 365 -15.07 11.21 -6.63
C PHE A 365 -14.50 11.04 -8.04
N PHE A 366 -15.16 11.59 -9.07
CA PHE A 366 -14.85 11.39 -10.50
C PHE A 366 -14.77 12.71 -11.28
N GLY A 367 -14.40 13.82 -10.66
CA GLY A 367 -14.51 15.13 -11.28
C GLY A 367 -13.17 15.77 -11.62
N GLU A 368 -12.83 15.92 -12.90
CA GLU A 368 -11.71 16.77 -13.31
C GLU A 368 -12.15 18.23 -13.52
N GLU A 369 -13.27 18.46 -14.19
CA GLU A 369 -13.75 19.81 -14.54
C GLU A 369 -14.19 20.61 -13.31
N ALA A 370 -14.91 19.99 -12.39
CA ALA A 370 -15.37 20.62 -11.15
C ALA A 370 -14.21 21.04 -10.23
N GLY A 371 -13.08 20.36 -10.34
CA GLY A 371 -11.86 20.62 -9.57
C GLY A 371 -10.93 21.69 -10.17
N LYS A 372 -11.29 22.33 -11.31
CA LYS A 372 -10.44 23.35 -11.92
C LYS A 372 -10.61 24.72 -11.25
N ASN A 373 -9.48 25.45 -11.12
CA ASN A 373 -9.44 26.82 -10.60
C ASN A 373 -10.07 27.02 -9.21
N ILE A 374 -9.85 26.07 -8.31
CA ILE A 374 -10.33 26.15 -6.92
C ILE A 374 -9.44 27.10 -6.13
N ASP A 375 -10.05 28.00 -5.36
CA ASP A 375 -9.31 28.85 -4.42
C ASP A 375 -9.09 28.10 -3.10
N LEU A 376 -7.86 27.69 -2.85
CA LEU A 376 -7.41 27.05 -1.62
C LEU A 376 -6.50 27.94 -0.77
N SER A 377 -6.40 29.23 -1.11
CA SER A 377 -5.49 30.18 -0.46
C SER A 377 -5.75 30.35 1.02
N GLU A 378 -7.01 30.34 1.46
CA GLU A 378 -7.40 30.43 2.87
C GLU A 378 -6.92 29.21 3.67
N PHE A 379 -7.08 28.00 3.11
CA PHE A 379 -6.68 26.76 3.77
C PHE A 379 -5.17 26.67 3.97
N TYR A 380 -4.38 27.06 2.97
CA TYR A 380 -2.92 27.00 3.05
C TYR A 380 -2.27 28.27 3.62
N GLY A 381 -3.01 29.36 3.78
CA GLY A 381 -2.43 30.67 4.12
C GLY A 381 -1.49 31.21 3.01
N ASP A 382 -1.67 30.75 1.75
CA ASP A 382 -0.80 31.06 0.61
C ASP A 382 -1.60 31.60 -0.58
N ALA A 383 -1.32 32.85 -0.95
CA ALA A 383 -1.98 33.54 -2.07
C ALA A 383 -1.73 32.86 -3.43
N ASN A 384 -0.69 32.05 -3.58
CA ASN A 384 -0.40 31.30 -4.82
C ASN A 384 -1.39 30.14 -5.02
N LYS A 385 -2.11 29.73 -3.99
CA LYS A 385 -3.12 28.65 -4.03
C LYS A 385 -4.53 29.11 -4.44
N LYS A 386 -4.68 30.25 -5.09
CA LYS A 386 -5.97 30.77 -5.58
C LYS A 386 -6.53 30.04 -6.80
N LYS A 387 -5.69 29.34 -7.55
CA LYS A 387 -6.07 28.59 -8.74
C LYS A 387 -5.44 27.21 -8.72
N VAL A 388 -5.94 26.35 -7.86
CA VAL A 388 -5.49 24.96 -7.78
C VAL A 388 -6.41 24.10 -8.62
N SER A 389 -5.85 23.08 -9.27
CA SER A 389 -6.63 22.03 -9.92
C SER A 389 -6.56 20.77 -9.07
N ALA A 390 -7.68 20.42 -8.44
CA ALA A 390 -7.87 19.17 -7.74
C ALA A 390 -8.62 18.16 -8.62
N ARG A 391 -8.41 16.88 -8.39
CA ARG A 391 -9.11 15.77 -9.06
C ARG A 391 -10.08 15.11 -8.13
N GLY A 392 -11.02 14.33 -8.67
CA GLY A 392 -11.81 13.40 -7.85
C GLY A 392 -10.91 12.39 -7.15
N ILE A 393 -11.28 12.00 -5.92
CA ILE A 393 -10.42 11.13 -5.11
C ILE A 393 -10.20 9.76 -5.76
N ILE A 394 -11.20 9.20 -6.46
CA ILE A 394 -11.04 7.94 -7.18
C ILE A 394 -10.05 8.09 -8.33
N ASP A 395 -10.07 9.25 -9.03
CA ASP A 395 -9.12 9.53 -10.11
C ASP A 395 -7.70 9.72 -9.56
N ILE A 396 -7.56 10.33 -8.37
CA ILE A 396 -6.26 10.38 -7.67
C ILE A 396 -5.78 8.96 -7.38
N LEU A 397 -6.61 8.12 -6.76
CA LEU A 397 -6.23 6.76 -6.39
C LEU A 397 -5.84 5.90 -7.61
N LYS A 398 -6.54 6.04 -8.74
CA LYS A 398 -6.23 5.33 -10.00
C LYS A 398 -4.89 5.70 -10.62
N ARG A 399 -4.35 6.87 -10.33
CA ARG A 399 -3.07 7.34 -10.92
C ARG A 399 -1.85 6.70 -10.28
N TYR A 400 -1.97 6.26 -9.04
CA TYR A 400 -0.86 5.72 -8.26
C TYR A 400 -0.95 4.20 -8.18
N ASN A 401 0.20 3.56 -8.21
CA ASN A 401 0.30 2.14 -7.91
C ASN A 401 0.27 1.93 -6.40
N PHE A 402 -0.61 1.05 -5.95
CA PHE A 402 -0.68 0.60 -4.57
C PHE A 402 -0.16 -0.82 -4.47
N THR A 403 0.77 -1.05 -3.57
CA THR A 403 1.21 -2.40 -3.24
C THR A 403 0.51 -2.88 -1.98
N VAL A 404 0.12 -4.13 -1.99
CA VAL A 404 -0.45 -4.82 -0.81
C VAL A 404 0.62 -5.55 -0.01
N GLU A 405 1.82 -5.64 -0.56
CA GLU A 405 3.00 -6.15 0.10
C GLU A 405 3.76 -5.01 0.74
N GLU A 406 4.18 -5.23 1.97
CA GLU A 406 5.01 -4.25 2.65
C GLU A 406 6.39 -4.19 2.01
N ASN A 407 6.90 -2.97 1.88
CA ASN A 407 8.27 -2.75 1.46
C ASN A 407 9.25 -3.28 2.52
N MET A 408 10.28 -4.00 2.06
CA MET A 408 11.37 -4.42 2.93
C MET A 408 12.47 -3.35 2.97
N PRO A 409 13.29 -3.28 4.01
CA PRO A 409 14.35 -2.27 4.10
C PRO A 409 15.29 -2.25 2.88
N PHE A 410 15.52 -3.44 2.29
CA PHE A 410 16.41 -3.63 1.14
C PHE A 410 15.68 -3.74 -0.21
N ASP A 411 14.35 -3.86 -0.23
CA ASP A 411 13.54 -4.02 -1.44
C ASP A 411 12.26 -3.19 -1.36
N LYS A 412 12.27 -2.05 -2.02
CA LYS A 412 11.17 -1.08 -2.02
C LYS A 412 10.57 -0.99 -3.42
N ASP A 413 9.28 -1.26 -3.54
CA ASP A 413 8.51 -0.88 -4.73
C ASP A 413 8.23 0.63 -4.70
N VAL A 414 8.40 1.30 -5.82
CA VAL A 414 8.02 2.71 -6.00
C VAL A 414 6.51 2.77 -6.21
N SER A 415 5.80 2.50 -5.15
CA SER A 415 4.33 2.41 -5.04
C SER A 415 3.92 2.80 -3.63
N LEU A 416 2.63 3.04 -3.43
CA LEU A 416 2.06 3.36 -2.13
C LEU A 416 1.77 2.06 -1.37
N ASP A 417 2.35 1.89 -0.21
CA ASP A 417 2.21 0.72 0.65
C ASP A 417 1.21 0.94 1.81
N PRO A 418 0.81 -0.10 2.56
CA PRO A 418 -0.13 0.04 3.66
C PRO A 418 0.31 0.98 4.81
N GLU A 419 1.61 1.21 4.99
CA GLU A 419 2.12 2.19 5.97
C GLU A 419 1.63 3.62 5.65
N LEU A 420 1.27 3.86 4.40
CA LEU A 420 0.70 5.11 3.94
C LEU A 420 -0.54 5.53 4.74
N LEU A 421 -1.40 4.58 5.14
CA LEU A 421 -2.60 4.89 5.94
C LEU A 421 -2.25 5.62 7.23
N GLY A 422 -1.26 5.12 7.97
CA GLY A 422 -0.79 5.76 9.19
C GLY A 422 -0.29 7.19 8.94
N LYS A 423 0.50 7.38 7.89
CA LYS A 423 1.03 8.70 7.50
C LYS A 423 -0.07 9.65 7.00
N VAL A 424 -1.09 9.16 6.29
CA VAL A 424 -2.27 9.94 5.89
C VAL A 424 -3.00 10.45 7.12
N PHE A 425 -3.27 9.59 8.09
CA PHE A 425 -3.90 9.97 9.35
C PHE A 425 -3.09 11.04 10.09
N GLU A 426 -1.81 10.79 10.29
CA GLU A 426 -0.95 11.72 11.00
C GLU A 426 -0.94 13.10 10.34
N ASN A 427 -0.81 13.16 9.02
CA ASN A 427 -0.69 14.43 8.30
C ASN A 427 -2.02 15.16 8.15
N LEU A 428 -3.13 14.47 7.89
CA LEU A 428 -4.46 15.10 7.78
C LEU A 428 -4.96 15.56 9.15
N LEU A 429 -4.78 14.77 10.21
CA LEU A 429 -5.10 15.19 11.57
C LEU A 429 -4.20 16.33 12.05
N ALA A 430 -2.93 16.35 11.61
CA ALA A 430 -1.99 17.42 11.96
C ALA A 430 -2.31 18.76 11.28
N SER A 431 -2.99 18.74 10.15
CA SER A 431 -3.28 19.97 9.38
C SER A 431 -4.47 20.77 9.90
N TYR A 432 -5.25 20.20 10.84
CA TYR A 432 -6.45 20.88 11.33
C TYR A 432 -6.56 20.94 12.86
N ASN A 433 -6.31 22.12 13.41
CA ASN A 433 -6.82 22.56 14.71
C ASN A 433 -7.40 23.98 14.58
N PRO A 434 -8.72 24.13 14.61
CA PRO A 434 -9.37 25.42 14.39
C PRO A 434 -9.08 26.46 15.47
N GLU A 435 -8.78 26.03 16.71
CA GLU A 435 -8.62 26.97 17.85
C GLU A 435 -7.22 27.53 17.98
N THR A 436 -6.19 26.81 17.54
CA THR A 436 -4.80 27.19 17.84
C THR A 436 -3.96 27.50 16.62
N GLN A 437 -4.43 27.23 15.40
CA GLN A 437 -3.60 27.24 14.16
C GLN A 437 -2.30 26.41 14.28
N GLN A 438 -2.18 25.61 15.34
CA GLN A 438 -1.07 24.72 15.59
C GLN A 438 -1.46 23.31 15.16
N THR A 439 -0.51 22.60 14.58
CA THR A 439 -0.70 21.22 14.17
C THR A 439 -1.19 20.37 15.35
N ALA A 440 -2.26 19.60 15.16
CA ALA A 440 -2.81 18.66 16.15
C ALA A 440 -1.73 17.70 16.70
N ARG A 441 -0.63 17.53 15.99
CA ARG A 441 0.61 16.87 16.40
C ARG A 441 1.09 17.24 17.80
N LYS A 442 0.97 18.52 18.19
CA LYS A 442 1.39 18.98 19.53
C LYS A 442 0.37 18.66 20.63
N GLN A 443 -0.91 18.44 20.27
CA GLN A 443 -1.96 18.19 21.24
C GLN A 443 -2.20 16.70 21.50
N THR A 444 -2.12 15.85 20.47
CA THR A 444 -2.40 14.41 20.62
C THR A 444 -1.18 13.59 21.01
N GLY A 445 0.04 14.11 20.75
CA GLY A 445 1.28 13.37 20.98
C GLY A 445 1.37 12.08 20.15
N SER A 446 0.51 11.92 19.14
CA SER A 446 0.46 10.71 18.31
C SER A 446 1.54 10.78 17.24
N PHE A 447 2.51 9.90 17.31
CA PHE A 447 3.55 9.73 16.30
C PHE A 447 3.56 8.29 15.82
N TYR A 448 3.61 8.09 14.51
CA TYR A 448 3.90 6.80 13.93
C TYR A 448 5.42 6.59 13.93
N THR A 449 5.87 5.56 14.64
CA THR A 449 7.28 5.22 14.68
C THR A 449 7.73 4.73 13.31
N PRO A 450 8.77 5.34 12.70
CA PRO A 450 9.30 4.89 11.42
C PRO A 450 9.69 3.42 11.45
N ARG A 451 9.46 2.72 10.35
CA ARG A 451 9.67 1.27 10.25
C ARG A 451 11.11 0.85 10.57
N GLU A 452 12.11 1.64 10.15
CA GLU A 452 13.51 1.37 10.44
C GLU A 452 13.79 1.36 11.96
N ILE A 453 13.12 2.22 12.72
CA ILE A 453 13.25 2.28 14.18
C ILE A 453 12.53 1.07 14.82
N VAL A 454 11.32 0.74 14.35
CA VAL A 454 10.59 -0.46 14.80
C VAL A 454 11.44 -1.70 14.57
N GLN A 455 11.99 -1.85 13.36
CA GLN A 455 12.85 -2.98 13.00
C GLN A 455 14.05 -3.09 13.94
N TYR A 456 14.80 -2.00 14.13
CA TYR A 456 15.96 -1.98 15.01
C TYR A 456 15.60 -2.40 16.44
N MET A 457 14.53 -1.83 16.99
CA MET A 457 14.09 -2.15 18.35
C MET A 457 13.63 -3.61 18.50
N VAL A 458 12.95 -4.13 17.49
CA VAL A 458 12.51 -5.53 17.43
C VAL A 458 13.71 -6.46 17.35
N ASP A 459 14.66 -6.17 16.46
CA ASP A 459 15.85 -6.98 16.27
C ASP A 459 16.67 -7.07 17.56
N GLU A 460 16.95 -5.95 18.22
CA GLU A 460 17.69 -5.91 19.49
C GLU A 460 16.92 -6.64 20.62
N SER A 461 15.59 -6.52 20.63
CA SER A 461 14.75 -7.22 21.63
C SER A 461 14.77 -8.73 21.42
N LEU A 462 14.70 -9.21 20.19
CA LEU A 462 14.76 -10.64 19.86
C LEU A 462 16.17 -11.20 20.12
N VAL A 463 17.23 -10.48 19.78
CA VAL A 463 18.61 -10.87 20.14
C VAL A 463 18.74 -11.02 21.65
N ALA A 464 18.30 -10.03 22.42
CA ALA A 464 18.36 -10.09 23.88
C ALA A 464 17.53 -11.25 24.45
N HIS A 465 16.37 -11.56 23.88
CA HIS A 465 15.54 -12.69 24.26
C HIS A 465 16.24 -14.02 23.98
N LEU A 466 16.76 -14.21 22.78
CA LEU A 466 17.45 -15.44 22.38
C LEU A 466 18.74 -15.66 23.18
N LYS A 467 19.52 -14.62 23.44
CA LYS A 467 20.69 -14.70 24.34
C LYS A 467 20.31 -15.24 25.71
N ARG A 468 19.24 -14.73 26.28
CA ARG A 468 18.79 -15.16 27.62
C ARG A 468 18.24 -16.59 27.65
N THR A 469 17.62 -17.06 26.57
CA THR A 469 16.86 -18.33 26.57
C THR A 469 17.58 -19.49 25.89
N VAL A 470 18.49 -19.18 24.94
CA VAL A 470 19.23 -20.19 24.18
C VAL A 470 20.73 -20.14 24.53
N GLY A 471 21.33 -18.94 24.57
CA GLY A 471 22.74 -18.77 24.94
C GLY A 471 23.39 -17.51 24.33
N ASP A 472 24.31 -16.91 25.06
CA ASP A 472 25.02 -15.70 24.64
C ASP A 472 26.03 -15.95 23.52
N GLU A 473 26.57 -17.17 23.44
CA GLU A 473 27.61 -17.56 22.48
C GLU A 473 27.15 -17.55 21.02
N LEU A 474 25.85 -17.48 20.78
CA LEU A 474 25.25 -17.50 19.45
C LEU A 474 24.80 -16.11 18.97
N GLU A 475 25.21 -15.03 19.62
CA GLU A 475 24.74 -13.68 19.27
C GLU A 475 24.99 -13.34 17.79
N ASP A 476 26.15 -13.68 17.25
CA ASP A 476 26.45 -13.44 15.84
C ASP A 476 25.52 -14.21 14.89
N GLU A 477 25.14 -15.45 15.27
CA GLU A 477 24.20 -16.26 14.49
C GLU A 477 22.78 -15.70 14.59
N TYR A 478 22.36 -15.17 15.75
CA TYR A 478 21.04 -14.49 15.87
C TYR A 478 20.97 -13.25 15.00
N ARG A 479 22.03 -12.44 14.99
CA ARG A 479 22.12 -11.25 14.11
C ARG A 479 22.08 -11.62 12.63
N LYS A 480 22.70 -12.72 12.23
CA LYS A 480 22.62 -13.26 10.88
C LYS A 480 21.19 -13.73 10.53
N LEU A 481 20.50 -14.40 11.45
CA LEU A 481 19.11 -14.82 11.26
C LEU A 481 18.13 -13.65 11.11
N LEU A 482 18.39 -12.53 11.77
CA LEU A 482 17.58 -11.32 11.67
C LEU A 482 17.94 -10.48 10.45
N ALA A 483 19.16 -10.63 9.93
CA ALA A 483 19.60 -9.91 8.75
C ALA A 483 18.92 -10.44 7.49
N TYR A 484 18.61 -9.54 6.56
CA TYR A 484 18.09 -9.89 5.24
C TYR A 484 19.21 -10.13 4.21
N ALA A 485 20.47 -10.03 4.62
CA ALA A 485 21.62 -10.38 3.79
C ALA A 485 21.77 -11.90 3.65
N ASP A 486 22.44 -12.35 2.60
CA ASP A 486 22.79 -13.76 2.43
C ASP A 486 23.98 -14.11 3.33
N SER A 487 23.72 -14.29 4.60
CA SER A 487 24.68 -14.85 5.54
C SER A 487 24.28 -16.29 5.86
N GLU A 488 25.14 -17.23 5.53
CA GLU A 488 24.95 -18.60 5.97
C GLU A 488 25.10 -18.67 7.50
N THR A 489 24.09 -19.22 8.15
CA THR A 489 24.12 -19.48 9.58
C THR A 489 24.69 -20.88 9.84
N VAL A 490 25.62 -20.96 10.79
CA VAL A 490 26.21 -22.24 11.21
C VAL A 490 25.54 -22.67 12.52
N LEU A 491 24.35 -23.26 12.40
CA LEU A 491 23.56 -23.73 13.52
C LEU A 491 23.39 -25.26 13.49
N THR A 492 23.61 -25.91 14.61
CA THR A 492 23.28 -27.34 14.80
C THR A 492 21.75 -27.54 14.85
N GLU A 493 21.27 -28.75 14.59
CA GLU A 493 19.85 -29.07 14.67
C GLU A 493 19.27 -28.83 16.08
N GLN A 494 20.06 -29.07 17.11
CA GLN A 494 19.66 -28.81 18.52
C GLN A 494 19.49 -27.31 18.77
N GLN A 495 20.40 -26.46 18.24
CA GLN A 495 20.32 -25.01 18.36
C GLN A 495 19.10 -24.46 17.60
N LYS A 496 18.81 -24.98 16.40
CA LYS A 496 17.59 -24.60 15.65
C LYS A 496 16.33 -24.92 16.43
N LEU A 497 16.23 -26.11 17.02
CA LEU A 497 15.09 -26.49 17.86
C LEU A 497 14.98 -25.62 19.11
N ALA A 498 16.10 -25.31 19.77
CA ALA A 498 16.11 -24.42 20.93
C ALA A 498 15.62 -23.00 20.59
N ILE A 499 16.06 -22.45 19.44
CA ILE A 499 15.58 -21.17 18.93
C ILE A 499 14.06 -21.22 18.67
N MET A 500 13.58 -22.26 17.98
CA MET A 500 12.15 -22.43 17.69
C MET A 500 11.32 -22.51 18.99
N GLN A 501 11.78 -23.26 19.96
CA GLN A 501 11.12 -23.41 21.26
C GLN A 501 11.11 -22.09 22.05
N SER A 502 12.21 -21.33 21.97
CA SER A 502 12.32 -20.00 22.57
C SER A 502 11.31 -19.03 21.94
N LEU A 503 11.21 -19.00 20.60
CA LEU A 503 10.26 -18.15 19.88
C LEU A 503 8.80 -18.53 20.19
N TYR A 504 8.48 -19.84 20.29
CA TYR A 504 7.14 -20.29 20.65
C TYR A 504 6.73 -19.82 22.05
N ASN A 505 7.64 -19.87 23.02
CA ASN A 505 7.38 -19.46 24.40
C ASN A 505 7.53 -17.95 24.64
N CYS A 506 7.92 -17.18 23.62
CA CYS A 506 8.11 -15.75 23.73
C CYS A 506 6.80 -15.03 24.04
N ARG A 507 6.77 -14.30 25.17
CA ARG A 507 5.63 -13.47 25.55
C ARG A 507 5.97 -12.01 25.31
N ILE A 508 5.13 -11.35 24.53
CA ILE A 508 5.34 -9.97 24.08
C ILE A 508 4.25 -9.10 24.71
N LEU A 509 4.66 -8.02 25.37
CA LEU A 509 3.78 -6.99 25.89
C LEU A 509 4.16 -5.64 25.30
N ASP A 510 3.23 -5.04 24.59
CA ASP A 510 3.31 -3.64 24.19
C ASP A 510 2.21 -2.86 24.92
N PRO A 511 2.54 -2.10 25.97
CA PRO A 511 1.55 -1.40 26.79
C PRO A 511 0.90 -0.21 26.09
N ALA A 512 1.43 0.18 24.92
CA ALA A 512 0.96 1.33 24.15
C ALA A 512 0.93 1.02 22.65
N CYS A 513 0.40 -0.15 22.29
CA CYS A 513 0.55 -0.74 20.96
C CYS A 513 0.04 0.14 19.79
N GLY A 514 -0.84 1.10 20.05
CA GLY A 514 -1.35 2.01 19.02
C GLY A 514 -1.87 1.27 17.80
N SER A 515 -1.26 1.50 16.65
CA SER A 515 -1.58 0.80 15.38
C SER A 515 -1.01 -0.63 15.29
N GLY A 516 -0.28 -1.09 16.29
CA GLY A 516 0.31 -2.44 16.32
C GLY A 516 1.66 -2.56 15.60
N ALA A 517 2.37 -1.47 15.35
CA ALA A 517 3.64 -1.50 14.61
C ALA A 517 4.68 -2.44 15.22
N PHE A 518 4.88 -2.40 16.55
CA PHE A 518 5.82 -3.27 17.22
C PHE A 518 5.38 -4.74 17.25
N PRO A 519 4.14 -5.10 17.65
CA PRO A 519 3.68 -6.50 17.59
C PRO A 519 3.76 -7.09 16.18
N VAL A 520 3.39 -6.34 15.15
CA VAL A 520 3.49 -6.78 13.76
C VAL A 520 4.96 -6.94 13.34
N GLY A 521 5.84 -6.00 13.71
CA GLY A 521 7.27 -6.09 13.45
C GLY A 521 7.90 -7.34 14.09
N VAL A 522 7.55 -7.64 15.34
CA VAL A 522 8.02 -8.87 16.01
C VAL A 522 7.51 -10.11 15.28
N LEU A 523 6.22 -10.16 14.91
CA LEU A 523 5.66 -11.28 14.16
C LEU A 523 6.40 -11.51 12.84
N GLN A 524 6.67 -10.45 12.09
CA GLN A 524 7.39 -10.53 10.81
C GLN A 524 8.81 -11.07 10.98
N GLN A 525 9.54 -10.60 11.99
CA GLN A 525 10.90 -11.09 12.27
C GLN A 525 10.92 -12.52 12.78
N MET A 526 9.98 -12.92 13.64
CA MET A 526 9.85 -14.31 14.06
C MET A 526 9.58 -15.24 12.88
N VAL A 527 8.68 -14.86 11.98
CA VAL A 527 8.41 -15.60 10.73
C VAL A 527 9.65 -15.65 9.84
N HIS A 528 10.42 -14.55 9.76
CA HIS A 528 11.66 -14.48 8.98
C HIS A 528 12.70 -15.47 9.52
N ILE A 529 12.92 -15.51 10.83
CA ILE A 529 13.82 -16.48 11.46
C ILE A 529 13.35 -17.92 11.18
N LEU A 530 12.06 -18.20 11.40
CA LEU A 530 11.51 -19.54 11.18
C LEU A 530 11.68 -20.01 9.74
N LYS A 531 11.47 -19.16 8.76
CA LYS A 531 11.71 -19.49 7.34
C LYS A 531 13.15 -19.85 7.02
N GLN A 532 14.12 -19.36 7.78
CA GLN A 532 15.54 -19.70 7.56
C GLN A 532 15.92 -21.02 8.22
N ILE A 533 15.41 -21.29 9.44
CA ILE A 533 15.77 -22.50 10.19
C ILE A 533 14.87 -23.70 9.88
N ASP A 534 13.66 -23.47 9.35
CA ASP A 534 12.65 -24.49 9.02
C ASP A 534 11.88 -24.11 7.74
N PRO A 535 12.52 -24.13 6.55
CA PRO A 535 11.94 -23.60 5.31
C PRO A 535 10.64 -24.28 4.87
N ASP A 536 10.45 -25.57 5.20
CA ASP A 536 9.28 -26.37 4.88
C ASP A 536 8.22 -26.40 6.00
N ASN A 537 8.48 -25.72 7.10
CA ASN A 537 7.66 -25.69 8.32
C ASN A 537 7.39 -27.08 8.95
N SER A 538 8.17 -28.10 8.63
CA SER A 538 7.94 -29.46 9.10
C SER A 538 8.21 -29.61 10.61
N ARG A 539 9.29 -28.99 11.10
CA ARG A 539 9.66 -29.01 12.52
C ARG A 539 8.68 -28.21 13.36
N TRP A 540 8.31 -27.02 12.90
CA TRP A 540 7.32 -26.17 13.59
C TRP A 540 5.98 -26.88 13.75
N LYS A 541 5.48 -27.52 12.68
CA LYS A 541 4.25 -28.32 12.74
C LYS A 541 4.34 -29.49 13.71
N ASN A 542 5.45 -30.22 13.70
CA ASN A 542 5.66 -31.35 14.61
C ASN A 542 5.72 -30.89 16.07
N MET A 543 6.39 -29.79 16.34
CA MET A 543 6.45 -29.18 17.67
C MET A 543 5.05 -28.78 18.17
N LEU A 544 4.24 -28.10 17.35
CA LEU A 544 2.87 -27.73 17.69
C LEU A 544 1.98 -28.95 17.96
N LEU A 545 2.11 -30.00 17.14
CA LEU A 545 1.38 -31.25 17.34
C LEU A 545 1.75 -31.92 18.67
N GLN A 546 3.04 -31.93 19.02
CA GLN A 546 3.49 -32.48 20.28
C GLN A 546 2.91 -31.71 21.47
N PHE A 547 2.94 -30.39 21.47
CA PHE A 547 2.32 -29.58 22.53
C PHE A 547 0.80 -29.82 22.65
N ALA A 548 0.09 -29.93 21.54
CA ALA A 548 -1.34 -30.23 21.56
C ALA A 548 -1.64 -31.61 22.13
N ILE A 549 -0.78 -32.59 21.88
CA ILE A 549 -0.91 -33.95 22.47
C ILE A 549 -0.64 -33.90 23.98
N ASP A 550 0.40 -33.19 24.41
CA ASP A 550 0.77 -33.06 25.81
C ASP A 550 -0.33 -32.37 26.61
N GLU A 551 -0.91 -31.26 26.10
CA GLU A 551 -2.05 -30.55 26.72
C GLU A 551 -3.33 -31.41 26.81
N THR A 552 -3.55 -32.33 25.87
CA THR A 552 -4.72 -33.23 25.92
C THR A 552 -4.52 -34.46 26.82
N SER A 553 -3.29 -34.69 27.27
CA SER A 553 -2.91 -35.82 28.13
C SER A 553 -2.88 -35.47 29.63
N GLU A 554 -2.92 -34.18 29.97
CA GLU A 554 -3.14 -33.63 31.31
C GLU A 554 -4.66 -33.41 31.57
#